data_3627bc5984113afc7bb5f3d3e1304e77
#
_entry.id   3627bc5984113afc7bb5f3d3e1304e77
#
_cell.length_a   1.000
_cell.length_b   1.000
_cell.length_c   1.000
_cell.angle_alpha   90.00
_cell.angle_beta   90.00
_cell.angle_gamma   90.00
#
_symmetry.space_group_name_H-M   'P 1'
#
loop_
_entity.id
_entity.type
_entity.pdbx_description
1 polymer ?
#
loop_
_entity_poly.entity_id
_entity_poly.type
_entity_poly.pdbx_seq_one_letter_code
_entity_poly.pdbx_strand_id
1 'polypeptide(L)'
;DTETESEASGEDADKETEASKDLFAMDTYMTLTAYGEHAQEAVDKAAERVEALDALLSTGNENSEIYQLNQNGEATLSEEGGYLVERALELYKKTEGAFDIAIYPVMQAWGFPTQDYHVPDDDTLKEKLALADAFKVNYDKDTRKIFFFFFCMEIDLGGIAKGYTSSKVMDIFKENGISSAVISLGGNVQTLNGKPDGSDWRVAVENPADTGSYIGVLSIKDKAVITSGGYERYFKQDGKTYHHIIDPANGYPANNGLTSVTIVSDDGTLADGLSTSLFIMGPEKAQKYWKEHSDEFDTILVKDDGSILVSEGIADYFTSESDFTIIKK
;
A
#
# COMPACT_ATOMS: atom_id res chain seq x y z
N ASP A 1 46.69 -22.16 50.33
CA ASP A 1 46.76 -21.15 49.27
C ASP A 1 46.44 -21.86 47.96
N THR A 2 45.19 -21.87 47.62
CA THR A 2 44.71 -22.36 46.33
C THR A 2 43.66 -21.36 45.85
N GLU A 3 44.08 -20.50 44.95
CA GLU A 3 43.19 -19.61 44.19
C GLU A 3 42.35 -20.44 43.24
N THR A 4 41.05 -20.38 43.42
CA THR A 4 40.08 -20.93 42.51
C THR A 4 39.70 -19.83 41.54
N GLU A 5 40.23 -19.88 40.32
CA GLU A 5 39.73 -19.11 39.18
C GLU A 5 38.31 -19.60 38.87
N SER A 6 37.33 -18.71 39.01
CA SER A 6 36.00 -18.90 38.51
C SER A 6 36.00 -18.58 37.02
N GLU A 7 35.92 -19.59 36.19
CA GLU A 7 35.56 -19.47 34.78
C GLU A 7 34.15 -18.84 34.70
N ALA A 8 34.15 -17.60 34.25
CA ALA A 8 32.91 -16.96 33.77
C ALA A 8 32.55 -17.63 32.47
N SER A 9 31.56 -18.50 32.51
CA SER A 9 30.90 -19.05 31.32
C SER A 9 30.22 -17.90 30.57
N GLY A 10 30.82 -17.53 29.43
CA GLY A 10 30.20 -16.61 28.48
C GLY A 10 29.00 -17.26 27.84
N GLU A 11 27.83 -16.95 28.31
CA GLU A 11 26.58 -16.98 27.56
C GLU A 11 26.25 -15.56 27.10
N ASP A 12 27.07 -15.02 26.21
CA ASP A 12 26.61 -14.03 25.25
C ASP A 12 26.09 -14.82 24.04
N ALA A 13 24.87 -15.37 24.18
CA ALA A 13 24.08 -15.79 23.04
C ALA A 13 23.86 -14.54 22.19
N ASP A 14 24.22 -14.61 20.92
CA ASP A 14 24.06 -13.61 19.88
C ASP A 14 22.74 -12.85 20.02
N LYS A 15 22.75 -11.71 20.70
CA LYS A 15 21.68 -10.75 20.59
C LYS A 15 21.81 -10.16 19.19
N GLU A 16 20.95 -10.61 18.28
CA GLU A 16 20.85 -9.96 16.97
C GLU A 16 20.75 -8.46 17.16
N THR A 17 21.63 -7.72 16.48
CA THR A 17 21.66 -6.25 16.56
C THR A 17 20.39 -5.71 15.92
N GLU A 18 19.61 -4.95 16.67
CA GLU A 18 18.44 -4.23 16.19
C GLU A 18 18.84 -2.85 15.70
N ALA A 19 18.32 -2.45 14.55
CA ALA A 19 18.34 -1.06 14.09
C ALA A 19 16.96 -0.64 13.61
N SER A 20 16.59 0.59 13.92
CA SER A 20 15.33 1.18 13.49
C SER A 20 15.55 2.59 12.97
N LYS A 21 14.79 2.98 11.94
CA LYS A 21 14.83 4.33 11.38
C LYS A 21 13.45 4.79 11.02
N ASP A 22 13.11 5.99 11.49
CA ASP A 22 11.90 6.70 11.13
C ASP A 22 12.22 7.75 10.05
N LEU A 23 11.31 7.91 9.10
CA LEU A 23 11.40 8.94 8.07
C LEU A 23 9.99 9.38 7.63
N PHE A 24 9.94 10.51 6.94
CA PHE A 24 8.73 10.99 6.28
C PHE A 24 8.97 11.01 4.78
N ALA A 25 8.20 10.24 4.02
CA ALA A 25 8.25 10.18 2.57
C ALA A 25 6.87 9.74 2.02
N MET A 26 6.59 10.00 0.75
CA MET A 26 5.31 9.65 0.12
C MET A 26 4.09 10.13 0.94
N ASP A 27 4.20 11.35 1.50
CA ASP A 27 3.19 12.00 2.33
C ASP A 27 2.79 11.23 3.60
N THR A 28 3.67 10.39 4.13
CA THR A 28 3.38 9.60 5.33
C THR A 28 4.61 9.34 6.19
N TYR A 29 4.37 9.01 7.46
CA TYR A 29 5.40 8.52 8.37
C TYR A 29 5.67 7.04 8.13
N MET A 30 6.95 6.69 8.17
CA MET A 30 7.45 5.35 7.93
C MET A 30 8.41 4.94 9.02
N THR A 31 8.37 3.66 9.40
CA THR A 31 9.33 3.05 10.33
C THR A 31 9.91 1.80 9.69
N LEU A 32 11.24 1.73 9.65
CA LEU A 32 11.99 0.59 9.14
C LEU A 32 12.75 -0.05 10.32
N THR A 33 12.51 -1.33 10.60
CA THR A 33 13.19 -2.07 11.68
C THR A 33 13.77 -3.37 11.13
N ALA A 34 15.07 -3.56 11.37
CA ALA A 34 15.82 -4.72 10.92
C ALA A 34 16.65 -5.33 12.05
N TYR A 35 16.89 -6.62 11.99
CA TYR A 35 17.67 -7.41 12.95
C TYR A 35 18.74 -8.19 12.19
N GLY A 36 19.99 -8.08 12.65
CA GLY A 36 21.13 -8.76 12.05
C GLY A 36 22.41 -7.97 12.22
N GLU A 37 23.55 -8.54 11.83
CA GLU A 37 24.87 -7.93 12.01
C GLU A 37 25.01 -6.56 11.33
N HIS A 38 24.37 -6.39 10.15
CA HIS A 38 24.43 -5.16 9.35
C HIS A 38 23.13 -4.35 9.40
N ALA A 39 22.34 -4.50 10.46
CA ALA A 39 21.01 -3.88 10.55
C ALA A 39 21.04 -2.35 10.37
N GLN A 40 22.00 -1.64 10.98
CA GLN A 40 22.11 -0.19 10.84
C GLN A 40 22.41 0.24 9.40
N GLU A 41 23.35 -0.42 8.74
CA GLU A 41 23.67 -0.15 7.33
C GLU A 41 22.48 -0.44 6.42
N ALA A 42 21.77 -1.53 6.68
CA ALA A 42 20.59 -1.93 5.90
C ALA A 42 19.44 -0.92 6.01
N VAL A 43 19.11 -0.44 7.23
CA VAL A 43 18.04 0.56 7.39
C VAL A 43 18.43 1.91 6.80
N ASP A 44 19.70 2.30 6.83
CA ASP A 44 20.17 3.53 6.19
C ASP A 44 20.04 3.45 4.66
N LYS A 45 20.51 2.37 4.04
CA LYS A 45 20.33 2.12 2.61
C LYS A 45 18.86 2.06 2.19
N ALA A 46 18.04 1.41 3.02
CA ALA A 46 16.61 1.32 2.77
C ALA A 46 15.93 2.69 2.82
N ALA A 47 16.28 3.54 3.79
CA ALA A 47 15.76 4.90 3.89
C ALA A 47 16.16 5.75 2.67
N GLU A 48 17.41 5.70 2.24
CA GLU A 48 17.88 6.38 1.02
C GLU A 48 17.09 5.90 -0.23
N ARG A 49 16.79 4.61 -0.27
CA ARG A 49 15.98 4.04 -1.36
C ARG A 49 14.55 4.54 -1.36
N VAL A 50 13.92 4.63 -0.19
CA VAL A 50 12.58 5.20 -0.03
C VAL A 50 12.53 6.65 -0.53
N GLU A 51 13.49 7.47 -0.10
CA GLU A 51 13.61 8.87 -0.53
C GLU A 51 13.81 9.00 -2.05
N ALA A 52 14.64 8.13 -2.64
CA ALA A 52 14.86 8.10 -4.09
C ALA A 52 13.60 7.72 -4.87
N LEU A 53 12.81 6.77 -4.38
CA LEU A 53 11.54 6.37 -5.01
C LEU A 53 10.47 7.47 -4.85
N ASP A 54 10.40 8.13 -3.70
CA ASP A 54 9.52 9.29 -3.51
C ASP A 54 9.87 10.40 -4.51
N ALA A 55 11.14 10.75 -4.64
CA ALA A 55 11.60 11.75 -5.62
C ALA A 55 11.30 11.37 -7.07
N LEU A 56 11.36 10.06 -7.41
CA LEU A 56 11.11 9.56 -8.76
C LEU A 56 9.62 9.57 -9.14
N LEU A 57 8.74 9.23 -8.21
CA LEU A 57 7.34 8.90 -8.47
C LEU A 57 6.35 9.99 -8.04
N SER A 58 6.82 11.03 -7.34
CA SER A 58 5.97 12.10 -6.82
C SER A 58 5.25 12.86 -7.94
N THR A 59 3.96 13.12 -7.75
CA THR A 59 3.19 14.02 -8.63
C THR A 59 3.44 15.51 -8.34
N GLY A 60 4.02 15.83 -7.18
CA GLY A 60 4.26 17.20 -6.73
C GLY A 60 5.71 17.69 -6.88
N ASN A 61 6.67 16.80 -7.10
CA ASN A 61 8.07 17.16 -7.27
C ASN A 61 8.39 17.41 -8.76
N GLU A 62 8.72 18.64 -9.11
CA GLU A 62 9.01 19.06 -10.50
C GLU A 62 10.13 18.24 -11.17
N ASN A 63 11.03 17.62 -10.40
CA ASN A 63 12.11 16.78 -10.92
C ASN A 63 11.71 15.29 -11.07
N SER A 64 10.52 14.91 -10.65
CA SER A 64 10.03 13.55 -10.78
C SER A 64 9.66 13.23 -12.23
N GLU A 65 9.87 11.98 -12.63
CA GLU A 65 9.46 11.55 -13.99
C GLU A 65 7.94 11.55 -14.17
N ILE A 66 7.17 11.30 -13.12
CA ILE A 66 5.71 11.33 -13.18
C ILE A 66 5.19 12.76 -13.29
N TYR A 67 5.78 13.72 -12.55
CA TYR A 67 5.46 15.12 -12.71
C TYR A 67 5.74 15.58 -14.15
N GLN A 68 6.93 15.27 -14.69
CA GLN A 68 7.32 15.64 -16.05
C GLN A 68 6.40 15.00 -17.11
N LEU A 69 6.04 13.73 -16.93
CA LEU A 69 5.05 13.05 -17.78
C LEU A 69 3.71 13.79 -17.76
N ASN A 70 3.21 14.12 -16.58
CA ASN A 70 1.93 14.81 -16.41
C ASN A 70 1.93 16.22 -17.06
N GLN A 71 3.07 16.91 -17.03
CA GLN A 71 3.20 18.22 -17.67
C GLN A 71 3.29 18.14 -19.19
N ASN A 72 3.99 17.14 -19.71
CA ASN A 72 4.30 17.04 -21.14
C ASN A 72 3.33 16.16 -21.93
N GLY A 73 2.58 15.28 -21.25
CA GLY A 73 1.68 14.31 -21.85
C GLY A 73 2.40 13.09 -22.48
N GLU A 74 3.73 13.10 -22.50
CA GLU A 74 4.57 11.99 -23.01
C GLU A 74 5.92 11.95 -22.29
N ALA A 75 6.51 10.77 -22.20
CA ALA A 75 7.84 10.56 -21.64
C ALA A 75 8.43 9.21 -22.07
N THR A 76 9.73 9.05 -21.82
CA THR A 76 10.37 7.72 -21.73
C THR A 76 10.70 7.49 -20.26
N LEU A 77 10.05 6.50 -19.66
CA LEU A 77 10.16 6.23 -18.23
C LEU A 77 11.46 5.49 -17.89
N SER A 78 11.88 5.63 -16.64
CA SER A 78 12.86 4.75 -16.05
C SER A 78 12.37 3.29 -16.05
N GLU A 79 13.26 2.35 -15.74
CA GLU A 79 12.90 0.96 -15.59
C GLU A 79 11.84 0.75 -14.49
N GLU A 80 11.95 1.47 -13.39
CA GLU A 80 11.03 1.38 -12.26
C GLU A 80 9.68 2.04 -12.53
N GLY A 81 9.68 3.25 -13.08
CA GLY A 81 8.43 3.92 -13.47
C GLY A 81 7.69 3.13 -14.54
N GLY A 82 8.42 2.59 -15.50
CA GLY A 82 7.87 1.70 -16.54
C GLY A 82 7.25 0.43 -15.96
N TYR A 83 7.96 -0.24 -15.05
CA TYR A 83 7.44 -1.41 -14.34
C TYR A 83 6.14 -1.11 -13.58
N LEU A 84 6.10 0.00 -12.84
CA LEU A 84 4.91 0.37 -12.07
C LEU A 84 3.72 0.73 -12.97
N VAL A 85 3.97 1.43 -14.08
CA VAL A 85 2.91 1.72 -15.06
C VAL A 85 2.38 0.42 -15.67
N GLU A 86 3.25 -0.52 -16.08
CA GLU A 86 2.82 -1.82 -16.60
C GLU A 86 1.94 -2.56 -15.58
N ARG A 87 2.39 -2.66 -14.32
CA ARG A 87 1.62 -3.29 -13.24
C ARG A 87 0.27 -2.59 -13.01
N ALA A 88 0.25 -1.27 -13.03
CA ALA A 88 -0.97 -0.49 -12.87
C ALA A 88 -1.97 -0.73 -14.00
N LEU A 89 -1.51 -0.77 -15.25
CA LEU A 89 -2.36 -1.05 -16.41
C LEU A 89 -2.86 -2.50 -16.45
N GLU A 90 -2.07 -3.46 -15.98
CA GLU A 90 -2.52 -4.84 -15.78
C GLU A 90 -3.63 -4.91 -14.72
N LEU A 91 -3.43 -4.23 -13.59
CA LEU A 91 -4.41 -4.19 -12.51
C LEU A 91 -5.69 -3.48 -12.94
N TYR A 92 -5.59 -2.39 -13.71
CA TYR A 92 -6.75 -1.74 -14.33
C TYR A 92 -7.61 -2.74 -15.12
N LYS A 93 -6.97 -3.56 -15.96
CA LYS A 93 -7.67 -4.59 -16.75
C LYS A 93 -8.28 -5.68 -15.89
N LYS A 94 -7.51 -6.23 -14.94
CA LYS A 94 -7.96 -7.30 -14.05
C LYS A 94 -9.10 -6.88 -13.13
N THR A 95 -9.14 -5.62 -12.73
CA THR A 95 -10.16 -5.07 -11.82
C THR A 95 -11.30 -4.35 -12.56
N GLU A 96 -11.36 -4.48 -13.89
CA GLU A 96 -12.38 -3.83 -14.73
C GLU A 96 -12.49 -2.32 -14.48
N GLY A 97 -11.34 -1.67 -14.28
CA GLY A 97 -11.22 -0.23 -14.07
C GLY A 97 -11.45 0.25 -12.63
N ALA A 98 -11.62 -0.64 -11.65
CA ALA A 98 -11.69 -0.23 -10.25
C ALA A 98 -10.37 0.40 -9.78
N PHE A 99 -9.23 -0.14 -10.23
CA PHE A 99 -7.94 0.50 -10.10
C PHE A 99 -7.63 1.33 -11.34
N ASP A 100 -7.51 2.65 -11.19
CA ASP A 100 -7.25 3.54 -12.33
C ASP A 100 -6.27 4.66 -11.94
N ILE A 101 -5.04 4.59 -12.46
CA ILE A 101 -4.02 5.61 -12.20
C ILE A 101 -4.33 6.94 -12.89
N ALA A 102 -5.18 6.96 -13.91
CA ALA A 102 -5.60 8.19 -14.59
C ALA A 102 -6.70 8.96 -13.82
N ILE A 103 -7.06 8.52 -12.62
CA ILE A 103 -8.02 9.22 -11.74
C ILE A 103 -7.48 10.55 -11.19
N TYR A 104 -6.20 10.85 -11.36
CA TYR A 104 -5.52 11.97 -10.73
C TYR A 104 -6.18 13.34 -11.00
N PRO A 105 -6.64 13.69 -12.21
CA PRO A 105 -7.39 14.92 -12.44
C PRO A 105 -8.66 15.06 -11.58
N VAL A 106 -9.33 13.95 -11.29
CA VAL A 106 -10.48 13.93 -10.39
C VAL A 106 -10.03 14.16 -8.94
N MET A 107 -8.93 13.54 -8.51
CA MET A 107 -8.36 13.77 -7.18
C MET A 107 -7.97 15.23 -6.96
N GLN A 108 -7.43 15.90 -8.01
CA GLN A 108 -7.14 17.34 -7.99
C GLN A 108 -8.40 18.17 -7.85
N ALA A 109 -9.49 17.81 -8.53
CA ALA A 109 -10.79 18.51 -8.43
C ALA A 109 -11.38 18.45 -7.00
N TRP A 110 -11.10 17.38 -6.25
CA TRP A 110 -11.46 17.25 -4.83
C TRP A 110 -10.48 17.94 -3.88
N GLY A 111 -9.33 18.40 -4.37
CA GLY A 111 -8.29 19.04 -3.57
C GLY A 111 -7.44 18.09 -2.72
N PHE A 112 -7.49 16.78 -2.94
CA PHE A 112 -6.73 15.80 -2.15
C PHE A 112 -5.20 15.95 -2.26
N PRO A 113 -4.61 16.18 -3.44
CA PRO A 113 -3.16 16.31 -3.56
C PRO A 113 -2.58 17.55 -2.86
N THR A 114 -3.34 18.64 -2.80
CA THR A 114 -2.92 19.93 -2.24
C THR A 114 -3.46 20.19 -0.84
N GLN A 115 -4.35 19.33 -0.34
CA GLN A 115 -5.11 19.51 0.90
C GLN A 115 -6.03 20.76 0.90
N ASP A 116 -6.29 21.31 -0.27
CA ASP A 116 -7.31 22.36 -0.48
C ASP A 116 -8.68 21.70 -0.75
N TYR A 117 -9.17 21.03 0.28
CA TYR A 117 -10.34 20.15 0.22
C TYR A 117 -11.62 20.89 -0.08
N HIS A 118 -12.33 20.44 -1.09
CA HIS A 118 -13.67 20.94 -1.42
C HIS A 118 -14.42 19.92 -2.28
N VAL A 119 -15.75 20.01 -2.25
CA VAL A 119 -16.60 19.23 -3.15
C VAL A 119 -16.62 19.94 -4.50
N PRO A 120 -16.15 19.31 -5.60
CA PRO A 120 -16.20 19.94 -6.92
C PRO A 120 -17.64 20.12 -7.38
N ASP A 121 -17.88 21.14 -8.21
CA ASP A 121 -19.17 21.26 -8.90
C ASP A 121 -19.32 20.16 -9.97
N ASP A 122 -20.57 19.91 -10.35
CA ASP A 122 -20.92 18.81 -11.25
C ASP A 122 -20.28 18.93 -12.64
N ASP A 123 -20.12 20.14 -13.15
CA ASP A 123 -19.51 20.39 -14.48
C ASP A 123 -18.01 20.12 -14.43
N THR A 124 -17.33 20.62 -13.40
CA THR A 124 -15.90 20.35 -13.16
C THR A 124 -15.66 18.85 -12.98
N LEU A 125 -16.47 18.18 -12.17
CA LEU A 125 -16.32 16.74 -11.94
C LEU A 125 -16.50 15.94 -13.22
N LYS A 126 -17.51 16.28 -14.03
CA LYS A 126 -17.77 15.63 -15.31
C LYS A 126 -16.62 15.83 -16.30
N GLU A 127 -16.06 17.04 -16.37
CA GLU A 127 -14.89 17.35 -17.22
C GLU A 127 -13.68 16.51 -16.80
N LYS A 128 -13.36 16.47 -15.50
CA LYS A 128 -12.21 15.74 -15.00
C LYS A 128 -12.40 14.21 -15.10
N LEU A 129 -13.60 13.72 -14.86
CA LEU A 129 -13.92 12.30 -15.00
C LEU A 129 -13.77 11.82 -16.45
N ALA A 130 -14.02 12.66 -17.43
CA ALA A 130 -13.80 12.34 -18.85
C ALA A 130 -12.32 12.08 -19.19
N LEU A 131 -11.37 12.55 -18.35
CA LEU A 131 -9.93 12.31 -18.47
C LEU A 131 -9.48 11.05 -17.70
N ALA A 132 -10.28 10.57 -16.76
CA ALA A 132 -9.96 9.47 -15.86
C ALA A 132 -10.29 8.12 -16.51
N ASP A 133 -9.38 7.61 -17.33
CA ASP A 133 -9.52 6.31 -17.98
C ASP A 133 -8.13 5.81 -18.43
N ALA A 134 -7.57 4.87 -17.69
CA ALA A 134 -6.25 4.32 -18.02
C ALA A 134 -6.19 3.58 -19.37
N PHE A 135 -7.34 3.22 -19.95
CA PHE A 135 -7.39 2.74 -21.34
C PHE A 135 -6.84 3.75 -22.34
N LYS A 136 -6.88 5.04 -22.01
CA LYS A 136 -6.37 6.15 -22.82
C LYS A 136 -4.89 6.46 -22.57
N VAL A 137 -4.21 5.67 -21.75
CA VAL A 137 -2.76 5.70 -21.54
C VAL A 137 -2.13 4.68 -22.47
N ASN A 138 -1.28 5.15 -23.40
CA ASN A 138 -0.52 4.27 -24.26
C ASN A 138 0.87 4.06 -23.66
N TYR A 139 1.23 2.81 -23.40
CA TYR A 139 2.54 2.42 -22.86
C TYR A 139 3.14 1.29 -23.66
N ASP A 140 4.35 1.50 -24.15
CA ASP A 140 5.17 0.50 -24.82
C ASP A 140 6.25 -0.01 -23.85
N LYS A 141 6.11 -1.25 -23.40
CA LYS A 141 7.01 -1.87 -22.43
C LYS A 141 8.45 -2.08 -22.95
N ASP A 142 8.62 -2.26 -24.26
CA ASP A 142 9.93 -2.54 -24.83
C ASP A 142 10.79 -1.27 -24.91
N THR A 143 10.16 -0.14 -25.19
CA THR A 143 10.81 1.18 -25.27
C THR A 143 10.62 2.03 -24.02
N ARG A 144 9.70 1.65 -23.12
CA ARG A 144 9.23 2.43 -21.96
C ARG A 144 8.68 3.81 -22.32
N LYS A 145 8.27 3.99 -23.57
CA LYS A 145 7.58 5.19 -23.99
C LYS A 145 6.13 5.17 -23.55
N ILE A 146 5.70 6.29 -23.02
CA ILE A 146 4.33 6.51 -22.58
C ILE A 146 3.80 7.81 -23.18
N PHE A 147 2.52 7.83 -23.56
CA PHE A 147 1.83 9.04 -23.94
C PHE A 147 0.35 8.95 -23.63
N PHE A 148 -0.27 10.10 -23.44
CA PHE A 148 -1.71 10.23 -23.19
C PHE A 148 -2.45 10.58 -24.46
N PHE A 149 -3.63 9.96 -24.64
CA PHE A 149 -4.46 10.25 -25.82
C PHE A 149 -5.11 11.63 -25.80
N PHE A 150 -5.33 12.18 -24.60
CA PHE A 150 -5.96 13.49 -24.46
C PHE A 150 -5.04 14.45 -23.70
N PHE A 151 -5.09 15.71 -24.13
CA PHE A 151 -4.47 16.81 -23.41
C PHE A 151 -5.09 16.93 -22.00
N CYS A 152 -4.31 17.28 -21.00
CA CYS A 152 -4.71 17.37 -19.59
C CYS A 152 -5.03 16.04 -18.89
N MET A 153 -4.76 14.90 -19.51
CA MET A 153 -4.67 13.65 -18.74
C MET A 153 -3.43 13.69 -17.84
N GLU A 154 -3.57 13.13 -16.66
CA GLU A 154 -2.48 12.97 -15.70
C GLU A 154 -2.64 11.65 -14.97
N ILE A 155 -1.53 11.08 -14.50
CA ILE A 155 -1.53 9.85 -13.70
C ILE A 155 -0.94 10.07 -12.31
N ASP A 156 -1.34 9.21 -11.39
CA ASP A 156 -0.77 9.07 -10.06
C ASP A 156 -0.53 7.60 -9.75
N LEU A 157 0.69 7.27 -9.34
CA LEU A 157 1.09 5.91 -8.95
C LEU A 157 0.94 5.65 -7.45
N GLY A 158 0.41 6.60 -6.68
CA GLY A 158 0.28 6.52 -5.22
C GLY A 158 -0.46 5.29 -4.71
N GLY A 159 -1.37 4.72 -5.52
CA GLY A 159 -2.11 3.50 -5.18
C GLY A 159 -1.30 2.20 -5.19
N ILE A 160 -0.07 2.21 -5.72
CA ILE A 160 0.83 1.04 -5.76
C ILE A 160 2.26 1.35 -5.33
N ALA A 161 2.62 2.63 -5.22
CA ALA A 161 4.01 3.05 -4.98
C ALA A 161 4.52 2.65 -3.60
N LYS A 162 3.69 2.72 -2.55
CA LYS A 162 4.11 2.31 -1.21
C LYS A 162 4.34 0.81 -1.11
N GLY A 163 3.47 0.01 -1.71
CA GLY A 163 3.63 -1.43 -1.77
C GLY A 163 4.88 -1.86 -2.54
N TYR A 164 5.17 -1.19 -3.65
CA TYR A 164 6.42 -1.38 -4.40
C TYR A 164 7.64 -1.00 -3.57
N THR A 165 7.60 0.16 -2.90
CA THR A 165 8.68 0.64 -2.06
C THR A 165 8.96 -0.32 -0.91
N SER A 166 7.93 -0.84 -0.24
CA SER A 166 8.11 -1.82 0.83
C SER A 166 8.78 -3.10 0.34
N SER A 167 8.42 -3.58 -0.85
CA SER A 167 9.08 -4.74 -1.47
C SER A 167 10.56 -4.47 -1.78
N LYS A 168 10.90 -3.27 -2.25
CA LYS A 168 12.29 -2.87 -2.50
C LYS A 168 13.12 -2.75 -1.21
N VAL A 169 12.52 -2.28 -0.13
CA VAL A 169 13.15 -2.28 1.18
C VAL A 169 13.46 -3.71 1.64
N MET A 170 12.53 -4.65 1.45
CA MET A 170 12.78 -6.06 1.78
C MET A 170 13.90 -6.66 0.93
N ASP A 171 14.01 -6.30 -0.35
CA ASP A 171 15.11 -6.74 -1.20
C ASP A 171 16.47 -6.24 -0.66
N ILE A 172 16.56 -4.97 -0.27
CA ILE A 172 17.77 -4.40 0.35
C ILE A 172 18.13 -5.13 1.65
N PHE A 173 17.15 -5.45 2.47
CA PHE A 173 17.39 -6.19 3.72
C PHE A 173 17.95 -7.59 3.43
N LYS A 174 17.39 -8.31 2.47
CA LYS A 174 17.90 -9.63 2.04
C LYS A 174 19.34 -9.54 1.51
N GLU A 175 19.62 -8.57 0.64
CA GLU A 175 20.96 -8.33 0.06
C GLU A 175 22.01 -7.98 1.11
N ASN A 176 21.61 -7.38 2.23
CA ASN A 176 22.50 -7.04 3.36
C ASN A 176 22.49 -8.09 4.48
N GLY A 177 21.97 -9.30 4.22
CA GLY A 177 22.02 -10.42 5.14
C GLY A 177 21.14 -10.26 6.39
N ILE A 178 20.09 -9.44 6.32
CA ILE A 178 19.16 -9.27 7.43
C ILE A 178 18.35 -10.54 7.65
N SER A 179 18.31 -11.00 8.87
CA SER A 179 17.63 -12.24 9.27
C SER A 179 16.14 -12.06 9.55
N SER A 180 15.76 -10.88 10.04
CA SER A 180 14.39 -10.56 10.46
C SER A 180 14.14 -9.06 10.31
N ALA A 181 12.98 -8.71 9.78
CA ALA A 181 12.60 -7.30 9.66
C ALA A 181 11.09 -7.09 9.63
N VAL A 182 10.68 -5.90 10.05
CA VAL A 182 9.33 -5.38 9.89
C VAL A 182 9.38 -3.92 9.52
N ILE A 183 8.59 -3.52 8.54
CA ILE A 183 8.45 -2.13 8.15
C ILE A 183 6.99 -1.71 8.16
N SER A 184 6.76 -0.44 8.40
CA SER A 184 5.45 0.21 8.25
C SER A 184 5.61 1.48 7.44
N LEU A 185 4.99 1.51 6.28
CA LEU A 185 4.98 2.66 5.38
C LEU A 185 3.57 3.26 5.37
N GLY A 186 3.29 4.13 6.34
CA GLY A 186 1.97 4.74 6.48
C GLY A 186 0.85 3.73 6.72
N GLY A 187 1.12 2.69 7.54
CA GLY A 187 0.16 1.62 7.81
C GLY A 187 0.26 0.41 6.87
N ASN A 188 0.98 0.52 5.74
CA ASN A 188 1.35 -0.63 4.92
C ASN A 188 2.49 -1.38 5.59
N VAL A 189 2.21 -2.55 6.13
CA VAL A 189 3.19 -3.39 6.84
C VAL A 189 3.74 -4.45 5.91
N GLN A 190 5.05 -4.67 5.96
CA GLN A 190 5.70 -5.83 5.31
C GLN A 190 6.73 -6.43 6.24
N THR A 191 6.86 -7.74 6.20
CA THR A 191 7.75 -8.50 7.07
C THR A 191 8.74 -9.34 6.28
N LEU A 192 9.92 -9.55 6.86
CA LEU A 192 10.94 -10.47 6.38
C LEU A 192 11.17 -11.54 7.44
N ASN A 193 10.96 -12.80 7.07
CA ASN A 193 10.98 -13.94 7.99
C ASN A 193 10.03 -13.75 9.20
N GLY A 194 10.25 -14.50 10.28
CA GLY A 194 9.63 -14.27 11.59
C GLY A 194 10.42 -13.27 12.41
N LYS A 195 10.04 -13.13 13.69
CA LYS A 195 10.80 -12.37 14.67
C LYS A 195 12.14 -13.04 14.97
N PRO A 196 13.10 -12.34 15.61
CA PRO A 196 14.38 -12.92 16.00
C PRO A 196 14.27 -14.20 16.86
N ASP A 197 13.22 -14.33 17.67
CA ASP A 197 12.93 -15.52 18.47
C ASP A 197 12.26 -16.67 17.69
N GLY A 198 12.07 -16.52 16.38
CA GLY A 198 11.44 -17.48 15.48
C GLY A 198 9.89 -17.44 15.47
N SER A 199 9.26 -16.64 16.31
CA SER A 199 7.81 -16.48 16.31
C SER A 199 7.33 -15.62 15.13
N ASP A 200 6.03 -15.67 14.85
CA ASP A 200 5.42 -14.86 13.83
C ASP A 200 5.32 -13.38 14.27
N TRP A 201 5.37 -12.49 13.30
CA TRP A 201 5.02 -11.09 13.50
C TRP A 201 3.53 -10.94 13.78
N ARG A 202 3.18 -10.06 14.68
CA ARG A 202 1.79 -9.76 15.02
C ARG A 202 1.42 -8.40 14.49
N VAL A 203 0.54 -8.38 13.48
CA VAL A 203 0.11 -7.15 12.81
C VAL A 203 -1.34 -6.88 13.18
N ALA A 204 -1.56 -5.75 13.86
CA ALA A 204 -2.90 -5.30 14.20
C ALA A 204 -3.63 -4.78 12.96
N VAL A 205 -4.90 -5.17 12.80
CA VAL A 205 -5.79 -4.64 11.78
C VAL A 205 -6.67 -3.57 12.44
N GLU A 206 -6.51 -2.32 12.00
CA GLU A 206 -7.17 -1.16 12.59
C GLU A 206 -8.69 -1.25 12.49
N ASN A 207 -9.38 -0.75 13.52
CA ASN A 207 -10.82 -0.68 13.52
C ASN A 207 -11.28 0.59 12.77
N PRO A 208 -11.97 0.48 11.63
CA PRO A 208 -12.39 1.66 10.88
C PRO A 208 -13.43 2.53 11.60
N ALA A 209 -14.12 1.99 12.60
CA ALA A 209 -15.08 2.74 13.41
C ALA A 209 -14.43 3.47 14.60
N ASP A 210 -13.24 3.02 15.02
CA ASP A 210 -12.47 3.60 16.14
C ASP A 210 -10.98 3.38 15.89
N THR A 211 -10.34 4.34 15.22
CA THR A 211 -8.92 4.29 14.80
C THR A 211 -7.92 4.22 15.96
N GLY A 212 -8.36 4.35 17.19
CA GLY A 212 -7.56 4.09 18.40
C GLY A 212 -7.56 2.62 18.83
N SER A 213 -8.31 1.75 18.15
CA SER A 213 -8.44 0.32 18.45
C SER A 213 -8.20 -0.54 17.20
N TYR A 214 -8.25 -1.86 17.36
CA TYR A 214 -8.11 -2.80 16.26
C TYR A 214 -9.20 -3.87 16.31
N ILE A 215 -9.57 -4.39 15.15
CA ILE A 215 -10.58 -5.47 15.01
C ILE A 215 -9.97 -6.85 15.24
N GLY A 216 -8.68 -6.98 15.18
CA GLY A 216 -7.97 -8.25 15.36
C GLY A 216 -6.50 -8.12 15.03
N VAL A 217 -5.80 -9.25 15.15
CA VAL A 217 -4.36 -9.36 14.95
C VAL A 217 -4.06 -10.53 14.01
N LEU A 218 -3.28 -10.25 12.97
CA LEU A 218 -2.72 -11.26 12.07
C LEU A 218 -1.36 -11.72 12.60
N SER A 219 -1.15 -13.04 12.64
CA SER A 219 0.15 -13.67 12.89
C SER A 219 0.74 -14.10 11.56
N ILE A 220 1.82 -13.43 11.12
CA ILE A 220 2.39 -13.60 9.79
C ILE A 220 3.92 -13.57 9.78
N LYS A 221 4.49 -14.09 8.71
CA LYS A 221 5.89 -13.90 8.31
C LYS A 221 6.00 -13.89 6.78
N ASP A 222 6.98 -13.17 6.25
CA ASP A 222 7.20 -13.01 4.80
C ASP A 222 5.97 -12.53 4.02
N LYS A 223 5.18 -11.62 4.60
CA LYS A 223 3.97 -11.10 3.98
C LYS A 223 3.94 -9.58 4.00
N ALA A 224 3.26 -9.03 3.01
CA ALA A 224 2.73 -7.68 3.04
C ALA A 224 1.30 -7.70 3.58
N VAL A 225 0.98 -6.78 4.48
CA VAL A 225 -0.37 -6.53 5.00
C VAL A 225 -0.69 -5.08 4.75
N ILE A 226 -1.58 -4.82 3.82
CA ILE A 226 -1.87 -3.48 3.33
C ILE A 226 -3.36 -3.21 3.47
N THR A 227 -3.68 -2.10 4.13
CA THR A 227 -5.06 -1.69 4.40
C THR A 227 -5.40 -0.40 3.68
N SER A 228 -6.57 -0.34 3.08
CA SER A 228 -7.21 0.87 2.58
C SER A 228 -8.53 1.12 3.30
N GLY A 229 -8.74 2.34 3.76
CA GLY A 229 -9.96 2.74 4.45
C GLY A 229 -10.27 4.23 4.27
N GLY A 230 -11.55 4.56 4.27
CA GLY A 230 -12.00 5.95 4.12
C GLY A 230 -11.61 6.85 5.28
N TYR A 231 -11.21 6.29 6.43
CA TYR A 231 -10.77 7.01 7.62
C TYR A 231 -9.32 7.51 7.56
N GLU A 232 -8.53 7.07 6.58
CA GLU A 232 -7.11 7.43 6.48
C GLU A 232 -6.90 8.88 6.04
N ARG A 233 -7.67 9.33 5.04
CA ARG A 233 -7.62 10.71 4.54
C ARG A 233 -9.01 11.13 4.08
N TYR A 234 -9.58 12.12 4.75
CA TYR A 234 -10.92 12.62 4.48
C TYR A 234 -11.08 14.07 4.92
N PHE A 235 -12.15 14.70 4.46
CA PHE A 235 -12.62 15.99 4.97
C PHE A 235 -14.13 15.99 5.17
N LYS A 236 -14.63 16.99 5.87
CA LYS A 236 -16.07 17.18 6.09
C LYS A 236 -16.52 18.51 5.48
N GLN A 237 -17.63 18.47 4.76
CA GLN A 237 -18.28 19.63 4.21
C GLN A 237 -19.80 19.44 4.29
N ASP A 238 -20.52 20.44 4.80
CA ASP A 238 -22.00 20.41 4.95
C ASP A 238 -22.52 19.15 5.65
N GLY A 239 -21.82 18.72 6.70
CA GLY A 239 -22.18 17.55 7.51
C GLY A 239 -21.93 16.19 6.88
N LYS A 240 -21.34 16.15 5.69
CA LYS A 240 -20.96 14.92 4.98
C LYS A 240 -19.44 14.72 5.01
N THR A 241 -19.03 13.46 5.06
CA THR A 241 -17.63 13.05 5.01
C THR A 241 -17.27 12.58 3.60
N TYR A 242 -16.14 13.05 3.10
CA TYR A 242 -15.59 12.72 1.79
C TYR A 242 -14.17 12.23 1.94
N HIS A 243 -13.92 10.96 1.59
CA HIS A 243 -12.60 10.37 1.67
C HIS A 243 -11.90 10.30 0.30
N HIS A 244 -10.59 10.04 0.32
CA HIS A 244 -9.73 10.10 -0.86
C HIS A 244 -9.84 8.92 -1.83
N ILE A 245 -10.50 7.83 -1.46
CA ILE A 245 -10.65 6.67 -2.34
C ILE A 245 -11.82 6.93 -3.29
N ILE A 246 -11.48 7.41 -4.48
CA ILE A 246 -12.47 7.82 -5.48
C ILE A 246 -12.83 6.64 -6.37
N ASP A 247 -14.13 6.44 -6.58
CA ASP A 247 -14.66 5.47 -7.53
C ASP A 247 -14.55 6.04 -8.96
N PRO A 248 -13.75 5.43 -9.85
CA PRO A 248 -13.60 5.91 -11.22
C PRO A 248 -14.89 5.88 -12.05
N ALA A 249 -15.89 5.11 -11.63
CA ALA A 249 -17.16 5.02 -12.31
C ALA A 249 -18.00 6.31 -12.22
N ASN A 250 -17.84 7.08 -11.14
CA ASN A 250 -18.64 8.28 -10.90
C ASN A 250 -17.87 9.50 -10.42
N GLY A 251 -16.59 9.35 -10.05
CA GLY A 251 -15.73 10.45 -9.58
C GLY A 251 -15.99 10.89 -8.13
N TYR A 252 -16.83 10.17 -7.39
CA TYR A 252 -17.10 10.41 -5.96
C TYR A 252 -16.31 9.44 -5.07
N PRO A 253 -16.11 9.77 -3.79
CA PRO A 253 -15.63 8.81 -2.81
C PRO A 253 -16.46 7.52 -2.86
N ALA A 254 -15.78 6.38 -2.93
CA ALA A 254 -16.44 5.08 -3.02
C ALA A 254 -17.30 4.82 -1.79
N ASN A 255 -18.55 4.48 -2.00
CA ASN A 255 -19.55 4.16 -0.97
C ASN A 255 -20.30 2.91 -1.35
N ASN A 256 -19.57 1.81 -1.48
CA ASN A 256 -20.05 0.54 -2.04
C ASN A 256 -20.18 -0.56 -0.98
N GLY A 257 -20.31 -0.19 0.30
CA GLY A 257 -20.60 -1.10 1.41
C GLY A 257 -19.39 -1.59 2.20
N LEU A 258 -18.17 -1.07 1.94
CA LEU A 258 -16.97 -1.36 2.70
C LEU A 258 -16.44 -0.11 3.40
N THR A 259 -15.94 -0.27 4.62
CA THR A 259 -15.24 0.76 5.38
C THR A 259 -13.74 0.53 5.46
N SER A 260 -13.30 -0.72 5.31
CA SER A 260 -11.89 -1.12 5.33
C SER A 260 -11.67 -2.39 4.52
N VAL A 261 -10.54 -2.44 3.84
CA VAL A 261 -10.03 -3.62 3.13
C VAL A 261 -8.58 -3.83 3.51
N THR A 262 -8.26 -5.01 4.02
CA THR A 262 -6.88 -5.45 4.27
C THR A 262 -6.53 -6.57 3.29
N ILE A 263 -5.40 -6.44 2.62
CA ILE A 263 -4.84 -7.46 1.73
C ILE A 263 -3.59 -8.06 2.35
N VAL A 264 -3.48 -9.37 2.29
CA VAL A 264 -2.29 -10.13 2.71
C VAL A 264 -1.74 -10.86 1.49
N SER A 265 -0.50 -10.56 1.11
CA SER A 265 0.13 -11.13 -0.09
C SER A 265 1.65 -11.17 0.05
N ASP A 266 2.30 -12.04 -0.72
CA ASP A 266 3.75 -12.03 -0.90
C ASP A 266 4.22 -10.82 -1.75
N ASP A 267 3.33 -10.29 -2.58
CA ASP A 267 3.58 -9.16 -3.48
C ASP A 267 2.98 -7.86 -2.91
N GLY A 268 3.84 -7.00 -2.36
CA GLY A 268 3.43 -5.72 -1.78
C GLY A 268 2.82 -4.76 -2.81
N THR A 269 3.32 -4.76 -4.05
CA THR A 269 2.77 -3.91 -5.13
C THR A 269 1.34 -4.32 -5.46
N LEU A 270 1.10 -5.62 -5.62
CA LEU A 270 -0.24 -6.17 -5.85
C LEU A 270 -1.17 -5.87 -4.67
N ALA A 271 -0.70 -6.10 -3.45
CA ALA A 271 -1.48 -5.89 -2.23
C ALA A 271 -1.94 -4.43 -2.09
N ASP A 272 -1.07 -3.46 -2.39
CA ASP A 272 -1.39 -2.04 -2.35
C ASP A 272 -2.50 -1.69 -3.35
N GLY A 273 -2.34 -2.07 -4.61
CA GLY A 273 -3.36 -1.83 -5.63
C GLY A 273 -4.69 -2.54 -5.36
N LEU A 274 -4.65 -3.79 -4.86
CA LEU A 274 -5.86 -4.55 -4.54
C LEU A 274 -6.61 -3.99 -3.34
N SER A 275 -5.94 -3.43 -2.33
CA SER A 275 -6.63 -2.83 -1.18
C SER A 275 -7.58 -1.71 -1.60
N THR A 276 -7.14 -0.85 -2.52
CA THR A 276 -7.96 0.19 -3.14
C THR A 276 -9.03 -0.40 -4.06
N SER A 277 -8.65 -1.36 -4.91
CA SER A 277 -9.57 -1.96 -5.88
C SER A 277 -10.76 -2.65 -5.22
N LEU A 278 -10.52 -3.49 -4.23
CA LEU A 278 -11.57 -4.20 -3.51
C LEU A 278 -12.46 -3.25 -2.71
N PHE A 279 -11.90 -2.19 -2.16
CA PHE A 279 -12.67 -1.15 -1.48
C PHE A 279 -13.69 -0.50 -2.43
N ILE A 280 -13.27 -0.18 -3.66
CA ILE A 280 -14.13 0.39 -4.69
C ILE A 280 -15.18 -0.63 -5.19
N MET A 281 -14.79 -1.89 -5.34
CA MET A 281 -15.71 -2.95 -5.78
C MET A 281 -16.89 -3.19 -4.85
N GLY A 282 -16.69 -3.01 -3.55
CA GLY A 282 -17.67 -3.41 -2.52
C GLY A 282 -17.63 -4.90 -2.18
N PRO A 283 -18.36 -5.35 -1.14
CA PRO A 283 -18.15 -6.67 -0.53
C PRO A 283 -18.44 -7.85 -1.45
N GLU A 284 -19.45 -7.77 -2.29
CA GLU A 284 -19.85 -8.89 -3.15
C GLU A 284 -18.84 -9.14 -4.28
N LYS A 285 -18.48 -8.08 -5.01
CA LYS A 285 -17.48 -8.18 -6.09
C LYS A 285 -16.09 -8.48 -5.54
N ALA A 286 -15.72 -7.93 -4.38
CA ALA A 286 -14.45 -8.20 -3.72
C ALA A 286 -14.31 -9.68 -3.35
N GLN A 287 -15.35 -10.30 -2.80
CA GLN A 287 -15.35 -11.73 -2.48
C GLN A 287 -15.24 -12.60 -3.73
N LYS A 288 -15.97 -12.25 -4.79
CA LYS A 288 -15.88 -12.95 -6.08
C LYS A 288 -14.47 -12.85 -6.66
N TYR A 289 -13.89 -11.64 -6.67
CA TYR A 289 -12.54 -11.42 -7.16
C TYR A 289 -11.51 -12.25 -6.37
N TRP A 290 -11.61 -12.27 -5.03
CA TRP A 290 -10.74 -13.11 -4.22
C TRP A 290 -10.87 -14.60 -4.57
N LYS A 291 -12.08 -15.13 -4.74
CA LYS A 291 -12.28 -16.55 -5.10
C LYS A 291 -11.58 -16.94 -6.40
N GLU A 292 -11.54 -16.03 -7.36
CA GLU A 292 -10.90 -16.22 -8.67
C GLU A 292 -9.37 -16.05 -8.60
N HIS A 293 -8.83 -15.38 -7.57
CA HIS A 293 -7.40 -15.03 -7.41
C HIS A 293 -6.84 -15.42 -6.02
N SER A 294 -7.41 -16.40 -5.38
CA SER A 294 -7.06 -16.79 -4.01
C SER A 294 -5.67 -17.43 -3.84
N ASP A 295 -4.98 -17.67 -4.92
CA ASP A 295 -3.56 -18.06 -4.97
C ASP A 295 -2.61 -16.84 -4.96
N GLU A 296 -3.11 -15.64 -5.23
CA GLU A 296 -2.32 -14.41 -5.26
C GLU A 296 -2.39 -13.63 -3.93
N PHE A 297 -3.50 -13.70 -3.19
CA PHE A 297 -3.71 -12.93 -1.97
C PHE A 297 -4.81 -13.49 -1.08
N ASP A 298 -4.84 -13.02 0.17
CA ASP A 298 -5.94 -13.15 1.12
C ASP A 298 -6.45 -11.77 1.56
N THR A 299 -7.64 -11.72 2.18
CA THR A 299 -8.26 -10.45 2.51
C THR A 299 -9.09 -10.49 3.78
N ILE A 300 -9.16 -9.33 4.46
CA ILE A 300 -10.13 -9.01 5.51
C ILE A 300 -10.94 -7.82 5.02
N LEU A 301 -12.25 -7.99 4.98
CA LEU A 301 -13.19 -6.94 4.57
C LEU A 301 -14.03 -6.53 5.78
N VAL A 302 -14.12 -5.23 6.03
CA VAL A 302 -15.04 -4.67 7.04
C VAL A 302 -16.13 -3.93 6.31
N LYS A 303 -17.37 -4.36 6.52
CA LYS A 303 -18.55 -3.75 5.91
C LYS A 303 -19.00 -2.52 6.69
N ASP A 304 -19.84 -1.72 6.07
CA ASP A 304 -20.42 -0.51 6.66
C ASP A 304 -21.38 -0.81 7.84
N ASP A 305 -21.92 -2.03 7.92
CA ASP A 305 -22.67 -2.52 9.07
C ASP A 305 -21.79 -3.03 10.24
N GLY A 306 -20.47 -2.98 10.08
CA GLY A 306 -19.47 -3.44 11.06
C GLY A 306 -19.15 -4.93 10.97
N SER A 307 -19.79 -5.71 10.10
CA SER A 307 -19.48 -7.13 9.94
C SER A 307 -18.12 -7.33 9.27
N ILE A 308 -17.40 -8.38 9.72
CA ILE A 308 -16.04 -8.71 9.31
C ILE A 308 -16.08 -10.00 8.49
N LEU A 309 -15.46 -9.95 7.30
CA LEU A 309 -15.29 -11.09 6.43
C LEU A 309 -13.79 -11.38 6.30
N VAL A 310 -13.40 -12.65 6.47
CA VAL A 310 -12.00 -13.09 6.42
C VAL A 310 -11.88 -14.24 5.43
N SER A 311 -10.97 -14.16 4.47
CA SER A 311 -10.73 -15.26 3.54
C SER A 311 -10.15 -16.48 4.25
N GLU A 312 -10.52 -17.68 3.82
CA GLU A 312 -10.17 -18.93 4.50
C GLU A 312 -8.66 -19.16 4.59
N GLY A 313 -7.86 -18.60 3.66
CA GLY A 313 -6.41 -18.78 3.66
C GLY A 313 -5.69 -18.13 4.85
N ILE A 314 -6.30 -17.14 5.49
CA ILE A 314 -5.75 -16.44 6.68
C ILE A 314 -6.63 -16.55 7.93
N ALA A 315 -7.76 -17.21 7.86
CA ALA A 315 -8.70 -17.28 8.98
C ALA A 315 -8.07 -17.90 10.25
N ASP A 316 -7.22 -18.91 10.12
CA ASP A 316 -6.52 -19.54 11.23
C ASP A 316 -5.39 -18.68 11.82
N TYR A 317 -4.95 -17.66 11.10
CA TYR A 317 -3.89 -16.73 11.51
C TYR A 317 -4.43 -15.37 12.00
N PHE A 318 -5.74 -15.21 11.98
CA PHE A 318 -6.42 -13.99 12.43
C PHE A 318 -7.14 -14.24 13.76
N THR A 319 -6.73 -13.49 14.79
CA THR A 319 -7.35 -13.53 16.12
C THR A 319 -8.16 -12.26 16.33
N SER A 320 -9.43 -12.39 16.67
CA SER A 320 -10.35 -11.29 16.91
C SER A 320 -11.22 -11.57 18.13
N GLU A 321 -11.56 -10.53 18.89
CA GLU A 321 -12.61 -10.61 19.93
C GLU A 321 -14.02 -10.50 19.34
N SER A 322 -14.13 -10.01 18.10
CA SER A 322 -15.39 -9.93 17.36
C SER A 322 -15.60 -11.18 16.51
N ASP A 323 -16.85 -11.55 16.33
CA ASP A 323 -17.22 -12.61 15.39
C ASP A 323 -16.91 -12.16 13.95
N PHE A 324 -16.46 -13.10 13.13
CA PHE A 324 -16.24 -12.87 11.70
C PHE A 324 -16.72 -14.05 10.87
N THR A 325 -17.06 -13.78 9.63
CA THR A 325 -17.48 -14.80 8.66
C THR A 325 -16.30 -15.18 7.77
N ILE A 326 -16.09 -16.48 7.57
CA ILE A 326 -15.04 -16.98 6.69
C ILE A 326 -15.56 -17.03 5.26
N ILE A 327 -14.87 -16.36 4.34
CA ILE A 327 -15.08 -16.44 2.90
C ILE A 327 -14.40 -17.72 2.40
N LYS A 328 -15.15 -18.61 1.81
CA LYS A 328 -14.66 -19.88 1.24
C LYS A 328 -14.63 -19.81 -0.28
N LYS A 329 -13.72 -20.59 -0.88
CA LYS A 329 -13.64 -20.81 -2.33
C LYS A 329 -14.93 -21.38 -2.91
#